data_13aa3a412eb323345817c84373d0ddf2
#
_entry.id   13aa3a412eb323345817c84373d0ddf2
#
_cell.length_a   1.000
_cell.length_b   1.000
_cell.length_c   1.000
_cell.angle_alpha   90.00
_cell.angle_beta   90.00
_cell.angle_gamma   90.00
#
_symmetry.space_group_name_H-M   'P 1'
#
loop_
_entity.id
_entity.type
_entity.pdbx_description
1 polymer ?
#
loop_
_entity_poly.entity_id
_entity_poly.type
_entity_poly.pdbx_seq_one_letter_code
_entity_poly.pdbx_strand_id
1 'polypeptide(L)'
;FVDALRDRGCGLIFYVEYVPAEENTEHLVLTDTDVYELQSGIDCLRGDKRNKRLIMLSFPGDEQAIGGCLAAGRGFFHINSRGGAEPCPFSPFSGINLKEQSLISVLQSDFFAEVRKISSAEALNRKGGCTLFQHKDEVREIAME
;
A
#
# COMPACT_ATOMS: atom_id res chain seq x y z
N PHE A 1 19.07 14.42 -3.78
CA PHE A 1 18.92 12.99 -3.96
C PHE A 1 18.14 12.67 -5.25
N VAL A 2 16.90 13.16 -5.41
CA VAL A 2 16.02 12.89 -6.57
C VAL A 2 16.69 13.33 -7.89
N ASP A 3 17.30 14.52 -7.94
CA ASP A 3 18.02 15.00 -9.12
C ASP A 3 19.12 14.02 -9.55
N ALA A 4 19.88 13.48 -8.60
CA ALA A 4 20.94 12.52 -8.88
C ALA A 4 20.40 11.18 -9.43
N LEU A 5 19.22 10.73 -8.99
CA LEU A 5 18.56 9.53 -9.53
C LEU A 5 18.05 9.79 -10.94
N ARG A 6 17.35 10.91 -11.16
CA ARG A 6 16.87 11.32 -12.48
C ARG A 6 18.00 11.41 -13.50
N ASP A 7 19.10 12.09 -13.14
CA ASP A 7 20.23 12.33 -14.04
C ASP A 7 20.97 11.02 -14.40
N ARG A 8 20.78 9.96 -13.61
CA ARG A 8 21.25 8.60 -13.89
C ARG A 8 20.23 7.74 -14.65
N GLY A 9 19.09 8.30 -15.08
CA GLY A 9 18.08 7.63 -15.87
C GLY A 9 17.05 6.83 -15.06
N CYS A 10 16.91 7.09 -13.75
CA CYS A 10 15.83 6.52 -12.95
C CYS A 10 14.47 6.99 -13.51
N GLY A 11 13.57 6.06 -13.81
CA GLY A 11 12.23 6.34 -14.32
C GLY A 11 11.12 6.24 -13.28
N LEU A 12 11.40 5.62 -12.13
CA LEU A 12 10.40 5.38 -11.09
C LEU A 12 11.04 5.46 -9.70
N ILE A 13 10.40 6.19 -8.79
CA ILE A 13 10.74 6.24 -7.37
C ILE A 13 9.51 5.85 -6.56
N PHE A 14 9.68 4.90 -5.63
CA PHE A 14 8.71 4.58 -4.59
C PHE A 14 9.16 5.17 -3.26
N TYR A 15 8.33 6.00 -2.66
CA TYR A 15 8.44 6.40 -1.27
C TYR A 15 7.57 5.45 -0.46
N VAL A 16 8.17 4.68 0.44
CA VAL A 16 7.43 3.73 1.29
C VAL A 16 7.62 4.15 2.73
N GLU A 17 6.52 4.50 3.39
CA GLU A 17 6.53 4.78 4.82
C GLU A 17 6.82 3.49 5.60
N TYR A 18 7.49 3.64 6.73
CA TYR A 18 7.79 2.48 7.57
C TYR A 18 6.51 1.86 8.13
N VAL A 19 6.39 0.53 8.03
CA VAL A 19 5.31 -0.26 8.62
C VAL A 19 5.90 -1.04 9.79
N PRO A 20 5.43 -0.86 11.06
CA PRO A 20 6.02 -1.46 12.24
C PRO A 20 5.60 -2.94 12.37
N ALA A 21 6.06 -3.76 11.41
CA ALA A 21 5.78 -5.20 11.37
C ALA A 21 6.58 -6.00 12.41
N GLU A 22 7.64 -5.41 12.96
CA GLU A 22 8.47 -5.99 14.02
C GLU A 22 8.13 -5.36 15.37
N GLU A 23 8.27 -6.14 16.44
CA GLU A 23 8.04 -5.67 17.82
C GLU A 23 8.98 -4.52 18.19
N ASN A 24 8.48 -3.57 18.96
CA ASN A 24 9.22 -2.40 19.48
C ASN A 24 9.77 -1.46 18.40
N THR A 25 9.17 -1.42 17.21
CA THR A 25 9.57 -0.53 16.11
C THR A 25 8.56 0.57 15.82
N GLU A 26 7.51 0.74 16.63
CA GLU A 26 6.47 1.76 16.50
C GLU A 26 7.05 3.18 16.49
N HIS A 27 8.17 3.39 17.16
CA HIS A 27 8.87 4.68 17.21
C HIS A 27 9.50 5.12 15.88
N LEU A 28 9.58 4.21 14.89
CA LEU A 28 10.07 4.49 13.53
C LEU A 28 8.96 4.94 12.58
N VAL A 29 7.69 4.84 13.00
CA VAL A 29 6.56 5.32 12.20
C VAL A 29 6.62 6.85 12.10
N LEU A 30 6.38 7.37 10.91
CA LEU A 30 6.35 8.81 10.68
C LEU A 30 5.25 9.47 11.53
N THR A 31 5.57 10.61 12.14
CA THR A 31 4.56 11.46 12.77
C THR A 31 3.69 12.14 11.73
N ASP A 32 2.53 12.67 12.13
CA ASP A 32 1.66 13.43 11.21
C ASP A 32 2.39 14.62 10.57
N THR A 33 3.33 15.24 11.29
CA THR A 33 4.17 16.32 10.76
C THR A 33 5.12 15.80 9.68
N ASP A 34 5.79 14.67 9.93
CA ASP A 34 6.70 14.05 8.95
C ASP A 34 5.95 13.62 7.68
N VAL A 35 4.74 13.05 7.83
CA VAL A 35 3.87 12.67 6.72
C VAL A 35 3.51 13.89 5.87
N TYR A 36 3.12 14.99 6.51
CA TYR A 36 2.78 16.23 5.81
C TYR A 36 4.00 16.81 5.07
N GLU A 37 5.16 16.85 5.70
CA GLU A 37 6.40 17.35 5.09
C GLU A 37 6.84 16.47 3.92
N LEU A 38 6.78 15.14 4.07
CA LEU A 38 7.08 14.17 3.01
C LEU A 38 6.16 14.37 1.80
N GLN A 39 4.84 14.42 2.03
CA GLN A 39 3.87 14.57 0.96
C GLN A 39 4.04 15.91 0.24
N SER A 40 4.21 17.01 0.99
CA SER A 40 4.47 18.34 0.42
C SER A 40 5.74 18.37 -0.42
N GLY A 41 6.79 17.70 0.04
CA GLY A 41 8.05 17.55 -0.70
C GLY A 41 7.88 16.76 -1.99
N ILE A 42 7.15 15.65 -1.95
CA ILE A 42 6.85 14.83 -3.14
C ILE A 42 6.03 15.63 -4.15
N ASP A 43 5.01 16.37 -3.72
CA ASP A 43 4.15 17.16 -4.61
C ASP A 43 4.93 18.31 -5.26
N CYS A 44 5.85 18.94 -4.52
CA CYS A 44 6.78 19.91 -5.08
C CYS A 44 7.67 19.30 -6.17
N LEU A 45 8.22 18.09 -5.92
CA LEU A 45 9.05 17.37 -6.89
C LEU A 45 8.25 16.94 -8.12
N ARG A 46 7.00 16.51 -7.96
CA ARG A 46 6.07 16.17 -9.05
C ARG A 46 5.73 17.39 -9.91
N GLY A 47 5.59 18.55 -9.28
CA GLY A 47 5.33 19.84 -9.96
C GLY A 47 6.52 20.37 -10.78
N ASP A 48 7.74 19.91 -10.51
CA ASP A 48 8.94 20.36 -11.22
C ASP A 48 8.98 19.79 -12.64
N LYS A 49 9.04 20.69 -13.63
CA LYS A 49 9.10 20.33 -15.05
C LYS A 49 10.28 19.43 -15.41
N ARG A 50 11.38 19.48 -14.65
CA ARG A 50 12.57 18.63 -14.84
C ARG A 50 12.25 17.15 -14.58
N ASN A 51 11.26 16.88 -13.73
CA ASN A 51 10.87 15.54 -13.28
C ASN A 51 9.71 14.92 -14.09
N LYS A 52 9.28 15.54 -15.20
CA LYS A 52 8.13 15.07 -16.01
C LYS A 52 8.21 13.61 -16.49
N ARG A 53 9.41 13.04 -16.58
CA ARG A 53 9.64 11.66 -17.00
C ARG A 53 9.86 10.71 -15.82
N LEU A 54 9.85 11.23 -14.60
CA LEU A 54 10.07 10.47 -13.39
C LEU A 54 8.73 10.22 -12.71
N ILE A 55 8.33 8.96 -12.65
CA ILE A 55 7.13 8.55 -11.91
C ILE A 55 7.50 8.48 -10.42
N MET A 56 6.72 9.14 -9.59
CA MET A 56 6.89 9.13 -8.14
C MET A 56 5.61 8.61 -7.51
N LEU A 57 5.71 7.54 -6.73
CA LEU A 57 4.59 6.94 -6.00
C LEU A 57 4.89 6.97 -4.51
N SER A 58 3.91 7.31 -3.69
CA SER A 58 4.01 7.33 -2.23
C SER A 58 3.03 6.33 -1.62
N PHE A 59 3.56 5.42 -0.80
CA PHE A 59 2.76 4.46 -0.05
C PHE A 59 2.93 4.69 1.45
N PRO A 60 1.84 4.90 2.15
CA PRO A 60 0.44 5.03 1.74
C PRO A 60 0.03 6.46 1.32
N GLY A 61 0.98 7.39 1.12
CA GLY A 61 0.72 8.81 0.84
C GLY A 61 -0.32 9.08 -0.26
N ASP A 62 -0.30 8.31 -1.33
CA ASP A 62 -1.20 8.50 -2.47
C ASP A 62 -2.57 7.80 -2.30
N GLU A 63 -2.82 7.07 -1.20
CA GLU A 63 -4.05 6.28 -1.02
C GLU A 63 -5.32 7.13 -1.12
N GLN A 64 -5.32 8.34 -0.58
CA GLN A 64 -6.49 9.22 -0.67
C GLN A 64 -6.82 9.58 -2.13
N ALA A 65 -5.82 9.88 -2.94
CA ALA A 65 -6.01 10.26 -4.35
C ALA A 65 -6.52 9.12 -5.22
N ILE A 66 -6.23 7.88 -4.86
CA ILE A 66 -6.62 6.66 -5.60
C ILE A 66 -7.82 5.93 -4.98
N GLY A 67 -8.41 6.48 -3.92
CA GLY A 67 -9.59 5.93 -3.24
C GLY A 67 -9.31 4.72 -2.36
N GLY A 68 -8.13 4.62 -1.76
CA GLY A 68 -7.71 3.57 -0.84
C GLY A 68 -6.41 2.88 -1.24
N CYS A 69 -5.97 1.94 -0.41
CA CYS A 69 -4.76 1.17 -0.64
C CYS A 69 -4.79 0.41 -1.99
N LEU A 70 -3.65 0.32 -2.67
CA LEU A 70 -3.50 -0.45 -3.92
C LEU A 70 -3.55 -1.97 -3.71
N ALA A 71 -3.53 -2.45 -2.48
CA ALA A 71 -3.61 -3.85 -2.11
C ALA A 71 -4.94 -4.51 -2.50
N ALA A 72 -5.08 -5.80 -2.23
CA ALA A 72 -6.28 -6.61 -2.48
C ALA A 72 -6.78 -6.53 -3.93
N GLY A 73 -5.84 -6.52 -4.88
CA GLY A 73 -6.15 -6.54 -6.30
C GLY A 73 -6.62 -5.20 -6.89
N ARG A 74 -6.58 -4.09 -6.15
CA ARG A 74 -6.82 -2.76 -6.72
C ARG A 74 -5.70 -2.34 -7.69
N GLY A 75 -4.45 -2.54 -7.31
CA GLY A 75 -3.26 -2.37 -8.13
C GLY A 75 -2.35 -3.59 -8.11
N PHE A 76 -2.31 -4.30 -6.99
CA PHE A 76 -1.56 -5.54 -6.81
C PHE A 76 -2.17 -6.41 -5.70
N PHE A 77 -1.72 -7.64 -5.60
CA PHE A 77 -1.86 -8.51 -4.44
C PHE A 77 -0.64 -9.45 -4.35
N HIS A 78 -0.45 -10.10 -3.24
CA HIS A 78 0.66 -11.01 -3.00
C HIS A 78 0.22 -12.46 -3.14
N ILE A 79 1.09 -13.30 -3.68
CA ILE A 79 0.90 -14.75 -3.74
C ILE A 79 2.00 -15.38 -2.90
N ASN A 80 1.63 -16.05 -1.82
CA ASN A 80 2.61 -16.71 -0.96
C ASN A 80 3.12 -18.03 -1.57
N SER A 81 4.16 -18.60 -0.96
CA SER A 81 4.82 -19.82 -1.46
C SER A 81 3.91 -21.05 -1.51
N ARG A 82 2.76 -21.03 -0.83
CA ARG A 82 1.74 -22.10 -0.82
C ARG A 82 0.63 -21.88 -1.83
N GLY A 83 0.63 -20.74 -2.55
CA GLY A 83 -0.38 -20.36 -3.53
C GLY A 83 -1.54 -19.55 -2.94
N GLY A 84 -1.49 -19.22 -1.65
CA GLY A 84 -2.50 -18.36 -1.02
C GLY A 84 -2.44 -16.95 -1.57
N ALA A 85 -3.60 -16.37 -1.88
CA ALA A 85 -3.75 -14.99 -2.32
C ALA A 85 -3.93 -14.07 -1.10
N GLU A 86 -2.98 -13.21 -0.86
CA GLU A 86 -2.92 -12.28 0.27
C GLU A 86 -3.14 -10.85 -0.22
N PRO A 87 -3.83 -9.97 0.52
CA PRO A 87 -3.99 -8.56 0.13
C PRO A 87 -2.66 -7.87 -0.17
N CYS A 88 -1.66 -8.03 0.70
CA CYS A 88 -0.29 -7.53 0.51
C CYS A 88 0.67 -8.24 1.49
N PRO A 89 1.99 -8.05 1.38
CA PRO A 89 2.96 -8.62 2.33
C PRO A 89 2.78 -8.16 3.79
N PHE A 90 2.21 -6.98 4.02
CA PHE A 90 1.89 -6.47 5.37
C PHE A 90 0.53 -6.92 5.89
N SER A 91 -0.24 -7.66 5.09
CA SER A 91 -1.50 -8.29 5.43
C SER A 91 -1.50 -9.73 4.91
N PRO A 92 -0.70 -10.62 5.55
CA PRO A 92 -0.39 -11.97 5.04
C PRO A 92 -1.50 -12.97 5.40
N PHE A 93 -2.75 -12.60 5.18
CA PHE A 93 -3.92 -13.45 5.44
C PHE A 93 -4.54 -13.88 4.12
N SER A 94 -4.94 -15.15 4.02
CA SER A 94 -5.49 -15.70 2.79
C SER A 94 -6.57 -16.71 3.08
N GLY A 95 -7.79 -16.42 2.63
CA GLY A 95 -8.90 -17.39 2.56
C GLY A 95 -9.01 -18.08 1.20
N ILE A 96 -8.16 -17.76 0.23
CA ILE A 96 -8.28 -18.20 -1.17
C ILE A 96 -6.94 -18.69 -1.70
N ASN A 97 -6.97 -19.78 -2.48
CA ASN A 97 -5.75 -20.38 -3.04
C ASN A 97 -5.82 -20.46 -4.57
N LEU A 98 -4.80 -19.94 -5.24
CA LEU A 98 -4.67 -19.94 -6.70
C LEU A 98 -4.39 -21.34 -7.31
N LYS A 99 -4.12 -22.34 -6.49
CA LYS A 99 -4.10 -23.75 -6.93
C LYS A 99 -5.51 -24.31 -7.17
N GLU A 100 -6.51 -23.69 -6.56
CA GLU A 100 -7.91 -24.14 -6.56
C GLU A 100 -8.82 -23.19 -7.35
N GLN A 101 -8.43 -21.92 -7.45
CA GLN A 101 -9.24 -20.89 -8.08
C GLN A 101 -8.45 -20.08 -9.11
N SER A 102 -9.16 -19.55 -10.08
CA SER A 102 -8.55 -18.69 -11.11
C SER A 102 -8.16 -17.32 -10.53
N LEU A 103 -7.19 -16.66 -11.18
CA LEU A 103 -6.80 -15.30 -10.86
C LEU A 103 -8.00 -14.33 -10.84
N ILE A 104 -8.91 -14.47 -11.81
CA ILE A 104 -10.10 -13.63 -11.92
C ILE A 104 -11.03 -13.86 -10.74
N SER A 105 -11.25 -15.14 -10.33
CA SER A 105 -12.06 -15.46 -9.16
C SER A 105 -11.50 -14.85 -7.89
N VAL A 106 -10.17 -14.86 -7.71
CA VAL A 106 -9.50 -14.21 -6.57
C VAL A 106 -9.75 -12.71 -6.56
N LEU A 107 -9.57 -12.03 -7.70
CA LEU A 107 -9.75 -10.58 -7.81
C LEU A 107 -11.21 -10.14 -7.56
N GLN A 108 -12.17 -11.02 -7.86
CA GLN A 108 -13.61 -10.80 -7.70
C GLN A 108 -14.17 -11.38 -6.39
N SER A 109 -13.35 -11.97 -5.55
CA SER A 109 -13.79 -12.61 -4.31
C SER A 109 -14.36 -11.62 -3.29
N ASP A 110 -15.28 -12.11 -2.47
CA ASP A 110 -15.84 -11.35 -1.36
C ASP A 110 -14.74 -10.94 -0.37
N PHE A 111 -13.78 -11.81 -0.10
CA PHE A 111 -12.60 -11.50 0.72
C PHE A 111 -11.88 -10.23 0.23
N PHE A 112 -11.48 -10.19 -1.04
CA PHE A 112 -10.81 -9.00 -1.57
C PHE A 112 -11.74 -7.78 -1.66
N ALA A 113 -13.04 -7.99 -1.88
CA ALA A 113 -14.02 -6.91 -1.89
C ALA A 113 -14.14 -6.25 -0.51
N GLU A 114 -14.21 -7.03 0.56
CA GLU A 114 -14.28 -6.52 1.94
C GLU A 114 -12.98 -5.81 2.34
N VAL A 115 -11.81 -6.39 2.03
CA VAL A 115 -10.52 -5.73 2.29
C VAL A 115 -10.41 -4.38 1.56
N ARG A 116 -10.91 -4.29 0.32
CA ARG A 116 -10.97 -3.01 -0.42
C ARG A 116 -11.92 -1.99 0.23
N LYS A 117 -13.04 -2.43 0.85
CA LYS A 117 -13.94 -1.54 1.59
C LYS A 117 -13.25 -0.96 2.82
N ILE A 118 -12.57 -1.78 3.63
CA ILE A 118 -11.77 -1.33 4.78
C ILE A 118 -10.79 -0.25 4.34
N SER A 119 -10.00 -0.52 3.32
CA SER A 119 -8.97 0.41 2.86
C SER A 119 -9.54 1.71 2.27
N SER A 120 -10.73 1.67 1.67
CA SER A 120 -11.39 2.86 1.12
C SER A 120 -12.02 3.73 2.21
N ALA A 121 -12.60 3.14 3.24
CA ALA A 121 -13.19 3.88 4.36
C ALA A 121 -12.13 4.71 5.10
N GLU A 122 -10.95 4.14 5.30
CA GLU A 122 -9.86 4.79 6.04
C GLU A 122 -9.06 5.80 5.20
N ALA A 123 -9.10 5.71 3.86
CA ALA A 123 -8.34 6.60 2.98
C ALA A 123 -8.66 8.10 3.21
N LEU A 124 -9.89 8.41 3.64
CA LEU A 124 -10.33 9.78 3.93
C LEU A 124 -9.91 10.27 5.32
N ASN A 125 -9.63 9.35 6.25
CA ASN A 125 -9.32 9.65 7.67
C ASN A 125 -7.90 9.26 8.05
N ARG A 126 -7.02 9.14 7.07
CA ARG A 126 -5.67 8.63 7.24
C ARG A 126 -4.90 9.35 8.37
N LYS A 127 -4.51 8.56 9.34
CA LYS A 127 -3.53 8.91 10.38
C LYS A 127 -2.29 8.12 10.05
N GLY A 128 -1.25 8.58 9.51
CA GLY A 128 0.00 7.90 9.19
C GLY A 128 0.03 6.35 9.25
N GLY A 129 0.99 5.72 8.64
CA GLY A 129 1.12 4.25 8.64
C GLY A 129 0.22 3.51 7.64
N CYS A 130 0.34 2.19 7.63
CA CYS A 130 -0.33 1.30 6.68
C CYS A 130 -1.74 0.91 7.18
N THR A 131 -2.79 1.26 6.44
CA THR A 131 -4.19 0.96 6.79
C THR A 131 -4.42 -0.53 7.04
N LEU A 132 -4.00 -1.41 6.14
CA LEU A 132 -4.23 -2.85 6.31
C LEU A 132 -3.43 -3.47 7.46
N PHE A 133 -2.30 -2.88 7.82
CA PHE A 133 -1.56 -3.31 9.00
C PHE A 133 -2.28 -2.89 10.30
N GLN A 134 -2.89 -1.70 10.33
CA GLN A 134 -3.69 -1.24 11.46
C GLN A 134 -4.96 -2.08 11.66
N HIS A 135 -5.58 -2.55 10.56
CA HIS A 135 -6.78 -3.40 10.54
C HIS A 135 -6.46 -4.90 10.40
N LYS A 136 -5.26 -5.34 10.78
CA LYS A 136 -4.80 -6.72 10.56
C LYS A 136 -5.70 -7.79 11.17
N ASP A 137 -6.29 -7.50 12.33
CA ASP A 137 -7.16 -8.46 13.02
C ASP A 137 -8.50 -8.62 12.28
N GLU A 138 -9.09 -7.53 11.81
CA GLU A 138 -10.29 -7.53 10.98
C GLU A 138 -10.06 -8.28 9.66
N VAL A 139 -8.96 -8.00 8.97
CA VAL A 139 -8.61 -8.72 7.73
C VAL A 139 -8.40 -10.20 7.97
N ARG A 140 -7.81 -10.57 9.13
CA ARG A 140 -7.63 -11.98 9.50
C ARG A 140 -8.96 -12.69 9.74
N GLU A 141 -9.91 -12.04 10.40
CA GLU A 141 -11.24 -12.59 10.64
C GLU A 141 -11.97 -12.88 9.31
N ILE A 142 -12.00 -11.91 8.39
CA ILE A 142 -12.60 -12.06 7.06
C ILE A 142 -11.93 -13.19 6.25
N ALA A 143 -10.61 -13.40 6.41
CA ALA A 143 -9.90 -14.48 5.72
C ALA A 143 -10.23 -15.87 6.23
N MET A 144 -10.86 -16.00 7.42
CA MET A 144 -11.24 -17.27 8.04
C MET A 144 -12.71 -17.65 7.81
N GLU A 145 -13.53 -16.77 7.27
CA GLU A 145 -14.92 -17.01 6.86
C GLU A 145 -14.99 -17.73 5.50
#